data_38de0b38b27e99016cccd48988d18e7d
#
_entry.id   38de0b38b27e99016cccd48988d18e7d
#
_cell.length_a   1.000
_cell.length_b   1.000
_cell.length_c   1.000
_cell.angle_alpha   90.00
_cell.angle_beta   90.00
_cell.angle_gamma   90.00
#
_symmetry.space_group_name_H-M   'P 1'
#
loop_
_entity.id
_entity.type
_entity.pdbx_description
1 polymer ?
#
loop_
_entity_poly.entity_id
_entity_poly.type
_entity_poly.pdbx_seq_one_letter_code
_entity_poly.pdbx_strand_id
1 'polypeptide(L)'
;MTLKDKISPEEVAARRRRIKTLRLFIQILILLIINAQIFGAADTGFPAPVLYPAGAPYTVMVGAYYAFEKTMTSGALPFLALGVIFLITVVSGRAFCGWACPFGLAQDVVGYAPTKKKRPDRIINKDLQFFAQLFLFISIIIGLYVGWKTYKGTDADVREGLGVFSDAPFAVYSPAATLFATIPYMIGWYPDYDDPIAFTDFGILFWLRLLFLIAILYTVAYVPRAFCRWFCPLGLIMGECGKYSLIGLSRNPARCDKCGDCEKVCPMGVRILDYPHERISDPYCILCMDCVAACPKDALEITFNIPKKSSEKK
;
A
#
# COMPACT_ATOMS: atom_id res chain seq x y z
N MET A 1 -29.49 -17.25 24.20
CA MET A 1 -29.24 -16.30 23.11
C MET A 1 -29.98 -16.79 21.88
N THR A 2 -31.10 -16.15 21.57
CA THR A 2 -32.09 -16.60 20.58
C THR A 2 -31.59 -16.38 19.13
N LEU A 3 -31.98 -17.27 18.22
CA LEU A 3 -31.71 -17.25 16.77
C LEU A 3 -32.11 -15.92 16.05
N LYS A 4 -32.75 -15.00 16.77
CA LYS A 4 -33.26 -13.72 16.24
C LYS A 4 -32.20 -12.64 15.98
N ASP A 5 -30.95 -12.81 16.44
CA ASP A 5 -29.91 -11.77 16.34
C ASP A 5 -28.93 -11.96 15.14
N LYS A 6 -29.23 -12.86 14.22
CA LYS A 6 -28.41 -13.07 13.03
C LYS A 6 -28.92 -12.20 11.89
N ILE A 7 -28.03 -11.31 11.39
CA ILE A 7 -28.30 -10.54 10.18
C ILE A 7 -28.50 -11.51 9.01
N SER A 8 -29.47 -11.23 8.13
CA SER A 8 -29.75 -12.11 7.00
C SER A 8 -28.55 -12.15 6.02
N PRO A 9 -28.32 -13.28 5.32
CA PRO A 9 -27.25 -13.39 4.32
C PRO A 9 -27.35 -12.31 3.22
N GLU A 10 -28.54 -11.90 2.86
CA GLU A 10 -28.79 -10.84 1.86
C GLU A 10 -28.34 -9.47 2.38
N GLU A 11 -28.61 -9.17 3.63
CA GLU A 11 -28.21 -7.94 4.29
C GLU A 11 -26.70 -7.84 4.46
N VAL A 12 -26.03 -8.95 4.81
CA VAL A 12 -24.55 -9.05 4.84
C VAL A 12 -23.97 -8.80 3.44
N ALA A 13 -24.56 -9.40 2.39
CA ALA A 13 -24.13 -9.19 1.02
C ALA A 13 -24.30 -7.71 0.58
N ALA A 14 -25.42 -7.09 0.95
CA ALA A 14 -25.70 -5.68 0.67
C ALA A 14 -24.70 -4.75 1.38
N ARG A 15 -24.41 -4.98 2.66
CA ARG A 15 -23.39 -4.23 3.43
C ARG A 15 -22.00 -4.35 2.78
N ARG A 16 -21.59 -5.55 2.41
CA ARG A 16 -20.31 -5.78 1.73
C ARG A 16 -20.24 -5.03 0.39
N ARG A 17 -21.32 -5.04 -0.39
CA ARG A 17 -21.39 -4.31 -1.65
C ARG A 17 -21.25 -2.80 -1.42
N ARG A 18 -21.99 -2.24 -0.46
CA ARG A 18 -21.91 -0.80 -0.11
C ARG A 18 -20.49 -0.38 0.27
N ILE A 19 -19.82 -1.11 1.17
CA ILE A 19 -18.45 -0.79 1.60
C ILE A 19 -17.46 -0.88 0.44
N LYS A 20 -17.58 -1.90 -0.41
CA LYS A 20 -16.72 -2.05 -1.59
C LYS A 20 -16.92 -0.92 -2.59
N THR A 21 -18.16 -0.53 -2.86
CA THR A 21 -18.49 0.58 -3.77
C THR A 21 -17.97 1.90 -3.21
N LEU A 22 -18.17 2.17 -1.92
CA LEU A 22 -17.67 3.37 -1.26
C LEU A 22 -16.14 3.43 -1.32
N ARG A 23 -15.46 2.32 -1.02
CA ARG A 23 -14.00 2.24 -1.10
C ARG A 23 -13.49 2.50 -2.53
N LEU A 24 -14.10 1.88 -3.51
CA LEU A 24 -13.78 2.08 -4.92
C LEU A 24 -13.95 3.55 -5.33
N PHE A 25 -15.06 4.16 -4.94
CA PHE A 25 -15.32 5.58 -5.21
C PHE A 25 -14.26 6.49 -4.59
N ILE A 26 -13.92 6.28 -3.31
CA ILE A 26 -12.89 7.06 -2.62
C ILE A 26 -11.53 6.86 -3.28
N GLN A 27 -11.16 5.64 -3.65
CA GLN A 27 -9.88 5.35 -4.31
C GLN A 27 -9.80 6.02 -5.69
N ILE A 28 -10.88 6.03 -6.46
CA ILE A 28 -10.93 6.72 -7.76
C ILE A 28 -10.84 8.23 -7.55
N LEU A 29 -11.57 8.78 -6.59
CA LEU A 29 -11.53 10.20 -6.28
C LEU A 29 -10.11 10.65 -5.90
N ILE A 30 -9.43 9.88 -5.04
CA ILE A 30 -8.06 10.18 -4.64
C ILE A 30 -7.08 10.02 -5.80
N LEU A 31 -7.27 9.02 -6.67
CA LEU A 31 -6.48 8.88 -7.89
C LEU A 31 -6.60 10.12 -8.79
N LEU A 32 -7.82 10.65 -8.95
CA LEU A 32 -8.06 11.86 -9.72
C LEU A 32 -7.42 13.10 -9.05
N ILE A 33 -7.53 13.23 -7.73
CA ILE A 33 -6.91 14.33 -6.98
C ILE A 33 -5.38 14.29 -7.10
N ILE A 34 -4.77 13.10 -6.98
CA ILE A 34 -3.31 12.93 -7.11
C ILE A 34 -2.83 13.33 -8.51
N ASN A 35 -3.67 13.14 -9.52
CA ASN A 35 -3.37 13.50 -10.90
C ASN A 35 -4.05 14.82 -11.34
N ALA A 36 -4.46 15.66 -10.41
CA ALA A 36 -5.21 16.88 -10.72
C ALA A 36 -4.41 17.89 -11.58
N GLN A 37 -3.09 17.79 -11.58
CA GLN A 37 -2.23 18.58 -12.45
C GLN A 37 -2.52 18.36 -13.95
N ILE A 38 -2.91 17.14 -14.35
CA ILE A 38 -3.36 16.83 -15.72
C ILE A 38 -4.55 17.71 -16.11
N PHE A 39 -5.34 18.17 -15.12
CA PHE A 39 -6.50 19.05 -15.30
C PHE A 39 -6.15 20.52 -15.01
N GLY A 40 -4.87 20.88 -14.97
CA GLY A 40 -4.41 22.27 -14.78
C GLY A 40 -4.35 22.74 -13.32
N ALA A 41 -4.44 21.85 -12.33
CA ALA A 41 -4.28 22.21 -10.93
C ALA A 41 -2.80 22.53 -10.62
N ALA A 42 -2.56 23.47 -9.68
CA ALA A 42 -1.22 23.80 -9.22
C ALA A 42 -0.58 22.63 -8.45
N ASP A 43 0.73 22.45 -8.59
CA ASP A 43 1.49 21.48 -7.80
C ASP A 43 1.53 21.89 -6.34
N THR A 44 1.03 21.03 -5.46
CA THR A 44 1.05 21.28 -4.01
C THR A 44 2.34 20.80 -3.35
N GLY A 45 3.13 19.97 -4.03
CA GLY A 45 4.38 19.40 -3.50
C GLY A 45 4.20 18.55 -2.23
N PHE A 46 2.98 18.27 -1.80
CA PHE A 46 2.72 17.54 -0.56
C PHE A 46 2.93 16.02 -0.72
N PRO A 47 3.85 15.42 0.05
CA PRO A 47 4.12 13.99 -0.02
C PRO A 47 3.00 13.18 0.67
N ALA A 48 2.08 12.61 -0.10
CA ALA A 48 1.06 11.71 0.45
C ALA A 48 1.63 10.30 0.72
N PRO A 49 1.16 9.58 1.75
CA PRO A 49 1.61 8.22 2.05
C PRO A 49 0.99 7.19 1.09
N VAL A 50 1.05 7.45 -0.17
CA VAL A 50 0.61 6.57 -1.26
C VAL A 50 1.81 6.07 -2.04
N LEU A 51 1.73 4.87 -2.56
CA LEU A 51 2.74 4.35 -3.46
C LEU A 51 2.46 4.87 -4.87
N TYR A 52 2.91 6.06 -5.13
CA TYR A 52 2.85 6.71 -6.43
C TYR A 52 4.17 7.46 -6.66
N PRO A 53 4.93 7.17 -7.70
CA PRO A 53 6.20 7.84 -7.95
C PRO A 53 5.95 9.25 -8.47
N ALA A 54 6.58 10.21 -7.84
CA ALA A 54 6.75 11.53 -8.41
C ALA A 54 7.89 11.47 -9.43
N GLY A 55 7.56 11.41 -10.62
CA GLY A 55 8.53 11.41 -11.73
C GLY A 55 7.83 11.74 -13.03
N ALA A 56 6.50 11.63 -12.97
CA ALA A 56 5.67 12.11 -14.04
C ALA A 56 5.50 13.64 -13.86
N PRO A 57 5.69 14.44 -14.90
CA PRO A 57 5.66 15.90 -14.80
C PRO A 57 4.32 16.48 -14.35
N TYR A 58 3.30 15.69 -14.12
CA TYR A 58 1.93 16.14 -13.82
C TYR A 58 1.31 15.52 -12.56
N THR A 59 2.11 15.06 -11.59
CA THR A 59 1.57 14.59 -10.32
C THR A 59 1.53 15.68 -9.28
N VAL A 60 0.34 15.95 -8.72
CA VAL A 60 0.14 16.96 -7.69
C VAL A 60 0.71 16.52 -6.34
N MET A 61 0.71 15.22 -6.08
CA MET A 61 1.19 14.64 -4.83
C MET A 61 2.33 13.68 -5.07
N VAL A 62 3.44 13.93 -4.43
CA VAL A 62 4.61 13.04 -4.42
C VAL A 62 4.36 11.91 -3.44
N GLY A 63 4.53 10.66 -3.86
CA GLY A 63 4.47 9.52 -2.94
C GLY A 63 5.49 9.67 -1.82
N ALA A 64 5.05 9.53 -0.56
CA ALA A 64 5.92 9.78 0.59
C ALA A 64 7.15 8.87 0.61
N TYR A 65 7.04 7.64 0.12
CA TYR A 65 8.17 6.74 0.04
C TYR A 65 9.19 7.17 -1.02
N TYR A 66 8.73 7.65 -2.17
CA TYR A 66 9.61 8.21 -3.19
C TYR A 66 10.30 9.50 -2.69
N ALA A 67 9.55 10.38 -2.03
CA ALA A 67 10.11 11.58 -1.42
C ALA A 67 11.16 11.24 -0.35
N PHE A 68 10.93 10.19 0.44
CA PHE A 68 11.90 9.65 1.39
C PHE A 68 13.19 9.23 0.70
N GLU A 69 13.13 8.40 -0.34
CA GLU A 69 14.31 7.94 -1.10
C GLU A 69 15.05 9.12 -1.74
N LYS A 70 14.33 9.98 -2.49
CA LYS A 70 14.94 11.11 -3.20
C LYS A 70 15.60 12.12 -2.26
N THR A 71 15.00 12.37 -1.10
CA THR A 71 15.60 13.27 -0.11
C THR A 71 16.86 12.64 0.50
N MET A 72 16.86 11.34 0.79
CA MET A 72 18.06 10.64 1.26
C MET A 72 19.20 10.71 0.24
N THR A 73 18.92 10.42 -1.03
CA THR A 73 19.95 10.41 -2.09
C THR A 73 20.46 11.83 -2.44
N SER A 74 19.70 12.88 -2.12
CA SER A 74 20.17 14.28 -2.21
C SER A 74 21.08 14.71 -1.06
N GLY A 75 21.38 13.81 -0.11
CA GLY A 75 22.21 14.10 1.06
C GLY A 75 21.49 14.86 2.18
N ALA A 76 20.17 14.99 2.09
CA ALA A 76 19.33 15.63 3.11
C ALA A 76 18.60 14.58 3.97
N LEU A 77 18.22 14.98 5.19
CA LEU A 77 17.43 14.11 6.07
C LEU A 77 15.94 14.20 5.69
N PRO A 78 15.27 13.07 5.45
CA PRO A 78 13.90 13.01 4.93
C PRO A 78 12.82 13.23 6.02
N PHE A 79 12.98 14.28 6.85
CA PHE A 79 12.08 14.53 7.98
C PHE A 79 10.63 14.75 7.57
N LEU A 80 10.39 15.45 6.46
CA LEU A 80 9.03 15.73 5.99
C LEU A 80 8.33 14.44 5.60
N ALA A 81 8.96 13.61 4.77
CA ALA A 81 8.37 12.36 4.31
C ALA A 81 8.13 11.38 5.48
N LEU A 82 9.11 11.24 6.38
CA LEU A 82 8.97 10.41 7.58
C LEU A 82 7.90 10.96 8.52
N GLY A 83 7.86 12.28 8.74
CA GLY A 83 6.86 12.93 9.57
C GLY A 83 5.43 12.69 9.06
N VAL A 84 5.21 12.81 7.76
CA VAL A 84 3.90 12.55 7.13
C VAL A 84 3.52 11.07 7.24
N ILE A 85 4.44 10.14 6.94
CA ILE A 85 4.18 8.70 7.08
C ILE A 85 3.83 8.39 8.54
N PHE A 86 4.61 8.90 9.50
CA PHE A 86 4.41 8.64 10.91
C PHE A 86 3.08 9.22 11.42
N LEU A 87 2.80 10.50 11.14
CA LEU A 87 1.58 11.18 11.60
C LEU A 87 0.33 10.45 11.13
N ILE A 88 0.27 10.15 9.83
CA ILE A 88 -0.90 9.48 9.25
C ILE A 88 -1.03 8.06 9.78
N THR A 89 0.10 7.36 9.96
CA THR A 89 0.08 5.99 10.47
C THR A 89 -0.35 5.94 11.94
N VAL A 90 0.08 6.90 12.76
CA VAL A 90 -0.36 6.99 14.18
C VAL A 90 -1.87 7.26 14.27
N VAL A 91 -2.42 8.06 13.36
CA VAL A 91 -3.87 8.34 13.37
C VAL A 91 -4.66 7.15 12.81
N SER A 92 -4.35 6.71 11.62
CA SER A 92 -5.21 5.81 10.82
C SER A 92 -4.62 4.42 10.55
N GLY A 93 -3.45 4.10 11.10
CA GLY A 93 -2.77 2.84 10.79
C GLY A 93 -2.45 2.71 9.30
N ARG A 94 -2.79 1.58 8.71
CA ARG A 94 -2.65 1.33 7.26
C ARG A 94 -3.92 1.62 6.46
N ALA A 95 -4.86 2.42 6.98
CA ALA A 95 -6.09 2.74 6.25
C ALA A 95 -5.82 3.36 4.87
N PHE A 96 -4.76 4.17 4.74
CA PHE A 96 -4.33 4.72 3.45
C PHE A 96 -4.10 3.65 2.38
N CYS A 97 -3.52 2.50 2.75
CA CYS A 97 -3.31 1.39 1.81
C CYS A 97 -4.63 0.78 1.33
N GLY A 98 -5.66 0.82 2.18
CA GLY A 98 -6.99 0.31 1.87
C GLY A 98 -7.86 1.26 1.08
N TRP A 99 -7.74 2.58 1.31
CA TRP A 99 -8.71 3.58 0.87
C TRP A 99 -8.16 4.63 -0.08
N ALA A 100 -6.86 4.86 -0.10
CA ALA A 100 -6.24 5.98 -0.82
C ALA A 100 -5.17 5.56 -1.85
N CYS A 101 -4.49 4.43 -1.65
CA CYS A 101 -3.38 4.05 -2.50
C CYS A 101 -3.84 3.68 -3.94
N PRO A 102 -3.35 4.37 -4.99
CA PRO A 102 -3.71 4.07 -6.39
C PRO A 102 -3.36 2.65 -6.81
N PHE A 103 -2.20 2.14 -6.38
CA PHE A 103 -1.83 0.77 -6.67
C PHE A 103 -2.68 -0.25 -5.89
N GLY A 104 -3.20 0.16 -4.72
CA GLY A 104 -4.22 -0.60 -4.00
C GLY A 104 -5.51 -0.74 -4.80
N LEU A 105 -5.93 0.34 -5.48
CA LEU A 105 -7.08 0.33 -6.40
C LEU A 105 -6.84 -0.65 -7.56
N ALA A 106 -5.68 -0.58 -8.23
CA ALA A 106 -5.33 -1.49 -9.33
C ALA A 106 -5.40 -2.97 -8.89
N GLN A 107 -4.87 -3.28 -7.70
CA GLN A 107 -4.95 -4.62 -7.14
C GLN A 107 -6.38 -5.05 -6.79
N ASP A 108 -7.22 -4.14 -6.28
CA ASP A 108 -8.62 -4.44 -5.99
C ASP A 108 -9.39 -4.71 -7.29
N VAL A 109 -9.17 -3.93 -8.35
CA VAL A 109 -9.78 -4.15 -9.67
C VAL A 109 -9.41 -5.51 -10.25
N VAL A 110 -8.13 -5.86 -10.29
CA VAL A 110 -7.66 -7.18 -10.72
C VAL A 110 -8.20 -8.28 -9.78
N GLY A 111 -8.32 -7.97 -8.50
CA GLY A 111 -8.89 -8.86 -7.50
C GLY A 111 -10.37 -9.21 -7.73
N TYR A 112 -11.12 -8.47 -8.54
CA TYR A 112 -12.49 -8.83 -8.94
C TYR A 112 -12.55 -9.94 -10.02
N ALA A 113 -11.41 -10.31 -10.63
CA ALA A 113 -11.39 -11.40 -11.59
C ALA A 113 -12.03 -12.68 -10.99
N PRO A 114 -12.81 -13.45 -11.77
CA PRO A 114 -13.54 -14.63 -11.32
C PRO A 114 -12.62 -15.84 -11.14
N THR A 115 -11.52 -15.68 -10.41
CA THR A 115 -10.56 -16.74 -10.11
C THR A 115 -10.78 -17.33 -8.72
N LYS A 116 -10.39 -18.59 -8.53
CA LYS A 116 -10.39 -19.20 -7.19
C LYS A 116 -9.30 -18.55 -6.34
N LYS A 117 -9.69 -17.67 -5.42
CA LYS A 117 -8.75 -16.98 -4.53
C LYS A 117 -8.05 -17.97 -3.62
N LYS A 118 -6.72 -17.96 -3.66
CA LYS A 118 -5.86 -18.76 -2.80
C LYS A 118 -5.46 -17.94 -1.57
N ARG A 119 -5.32 -18.64 -0.46
CA ARG A 119 -4.75 -18.07 0.76
C ARG A 119 -3.45 -18.80 1.02
N PRO A 120 -2.32 -18.13 0.87
CA PRO A 120 -1.04 -18.76 1.20
C PRO A 120 -1.01 -19.11 2.68
N ASP A 121 -0.38 -20.23 2.99
CA ASP A 121 -0.15 -20.69 4.34
C ASP A 121 0.65 -19.66 5.14
N ARG A 122 0.53 -19.73 6.46
CA ARG A 122 1.18 -18.75 7.36
C ARG A 122 2.70 -18.72 7.15
N ILE A 123 3.33 -19.86 6.95
CA ILE A 123 4.78 -20.01 6.73
C ILE A 123 5.15 -19.29 5.44
N ILE A 124 4.54 -19.68 4.32
CA ILE A 124 4.78 -19.07 3.00
C ILE A 124 4.54 -17.56 3.03
N ASN A 125 3.49 -17.11 3.70
CA ASN A 125 3.19 -15.69 3.81
C ASN A 125 4.28 -14.93 4.58
N LYS A 126 4.83 -15.52 5.65
CA LYS A 126 5.91 -14.94 6.43
C LYS A 126 7.22 -14.90 5.66
N ASP A 127 7.55 -15.98 4.94
CA ASP A 127 8.77 -16.05 4.14
C ASP A 127 8.74 -15.03 2.98
N LEU A 128 7.60 -14.86 2.32
CA LEU A 128 7.46 -13.87 1.25
C LEU A 128 7.49 -12.41 1.75
N GLN A 129 7.16 -12.17 3.03
CA GLN A 129 7.30 -10.85 3.64
C GLN A 129 8.77 -10.40 3.76
N PHE A 130 9.69 -11.33 3.75
CA PHE A 130 11.12 -11.04 3.70
C PHE A 130 11.50 -10.13 2.52
N PHE A 131 10.81 -10.25 1.39
CA PHE A 131 11.09 -9.39 0.23
C PHE A 131 10.81 -7.90 0.51
N ALA A 132 9.75 -7.57 1.26
CA ALA A 132 9.50 -6.18 1.64
C ALA A 132 10.60 -5.62 2.55
N GLN A 133 11.13 -6.45 3.47
CA GLN A 133 12.25 -6.08 4.33
C GLN A 133 13.53 -5.91 3.52
N LEU A 134 13.79 -6.82 2.58
CA LEU A 134 14.95 -6.76 1.70
C LEU A 134 14.93 -5.50 0.84
N PHE A 135 13.79 -5.17 0.20
CA PHE A 135 13.66 -3.94 -0.58
C PHE A 135 13.84 -2.69 0.25
N LEU A 136 13.26 -2.65 1.46
CA LEU A 136 13.48 -1.54 2.38
C LEU A 136 14.95 -1.38 2.76
N PHE A 137 15.62 -2.48 3.09
CA PHE A 137 17.02 -2.48 3.50
C PHE A 137 17.95 -2.02 2.34
N ILE A 138 17.75 -2.56 1.14
CA ILE A 138 18.50 -2.17 -0.06
C ILE A 138 18.29 -0.67 -0.36
N SER A 139 17.04 -0.22 -0.31
CA SER A 139 16.69 1.18 -0.54
C SER A 139 17.38 2.12 0.45
N ILE A 140 17.40 1.77 1.73
CA ILE A 140 18.08 2.55 2.77
C ILE A 140 19.61 2.56 2.56
N ILE A 141 20.22 1.41 2.26
CA ILE A 141 21.68 1.34 2.07
C ILE A 141 22.11 2.19 0.86
N ILE A 142 21.45 2.01 -0.29
CA ILE A 142 21.76 2.77 -1.50
C ILE A 142 21.52 4.27 -1.24
N GLY A 143 20.38 4.61 -0.62
CA GLY A 143 20.04 6.00 -0.31
C GLY A 143 21.05 6.68 0.59
N LEU A 144 21.49 6.00 1.66
CA LEU A 144 22.53 6.52 2.56
C LEU A 144 23.90 6.63 1.88
N TYR A 145 24.27 5.64 1.07
CA TYR A 145 25.54 5.67 0.36
C TYR A 145 25.63 6.79 -0.67
N VAL A 146 24.60 6.93 -1.52
CA VAL A 146 24.52 8.02 -2.51
C VAL A 146 24.45 9.35 -1.79
N GLY A 147 23.58 9.50 -0.78
CA GLY A 147 23.44 10.74 0.00
C GLY A 147 24.74 11.18 0.69
N TRP A 148 25.50 10.23 1.24
CA TRP A 148 26.82 10.52 1.80
C TRP A 148 27.80 11.06 0.76
N LYS A 149 27.81 10.47 -0.44
CA LYS A 149 28.65 10.91 -1.56
C LYS A 149 28.23 12.28 -2.07
N THR A 150 26.92 12.52 -2.18
CA THR A 150 26.36 13.82 -2.58
C THR A 150 26.72 14.89 -1.56
N TYR A 151 26.59 14.61 -0.26
CA TYR A 151 27.01 15.54 0.79
C TYR A 151 28.49 15.91 0.71
N LYS A 152 29.35 14.99 0.28
CA LYS A 152 30.79 15.25 0.06
C LYS A 152 31.13 15.89 -1.29
N GLY A 153 30.16 16.07 -2.19
CA GLY A 153 30.40 16.55 -3.55
C GLY A 153 31.20 15.59 -4.44
N THR A 154 31.15 14.29 -4.16
CA THR A 154 31.87 13.23 -4.88
C THR A 154 30.91 12.14 -5.39
N ASP A 155 29.72 12.55 -5.82
CA ASP A 155 28.63 11.65 -6.21
C ASP A 155 28.60 11.32 -7.71
N ALA A 156 29.35 12.05 -8.56
CA ALA A 156 29.29 11.90 -10.01
C ALA A 156 29.55 10.45 -10.46
N ASP A 157 30.64 9.84 -10.02
CA ASP A 157 31.05 8.47 -10.39
C ASP A 157 29.99 7.43 -9.93
N VAL A 158 29.43 7.67 -8.71
CA VAL A 158 28.44 6.76 -8.15
C VAL A 158 27.11 6.88 -8.86
N ARG A 159 26.70 8.10 -9.23
CA ARG A 159 25.47 8.34 -10.00
C ARG A 159 25.58 7.77 -11.41
N GLU A 160 26.73 7.93 -12.05
CA GLU A 160 26.99 7.32 -13.35
C GLU A 160 26.94 5.76 -13.27
N GLY A 161 27.57 5.16 -12.28
CA GLY A 161 27.58 3.71 -12.08
C GLY A 161 26.22 3.10 -11.73
N LEU A 162 25.41 3.79 -10.89
CA LEU A 162 24.09 3.35 -10.47
C LEU A 162 22.98 3.76 -11.46
N GLY A 163 23.22 4.78 -12.29
CA GLY A 163 22.23 5.30 -13.23
C GLY A 163 20.91 5.67 -12.53
N VAL A 164 19.80 5.14 -13.05
CA VAL A 164 18.44 5.41 -12.53
C VAL A 164 18.23 4.96 -11.07
N PHE A 165 19.06 4.07 -10.55
CA PHE A 165 18.98 3.64 -9.13
C PHE A 165 19.55 4.67 -8.16
N SER A 166 20.26 5.67 -8.64
CA SER A 166 20.87 6.69 -7.80
C SER A 166 19.87 7.65 -7.16
N ASP A 167 18.69 7.84 -7.76
CA ASP A 167 17.70 8.80 -7.29
C ASP A 167 16.67 8.17 -6.34
N ALA A 168 16.05 7.06 -6.74
CA ALA A 168 15.04 6.38 -5.94
C ALA A 168 15.10 4.85 -6.21
N PRO A 169 15.94 4.12 -5.50
CA PRO A 169 16.25 2.72 -5.79
C PRO A 169 15.03 1.79 -5.89
N PHE A 170 14.06 1.94 -4.98
CA PHE A 170 12.84 1.13 -5.02
C PHE A 170 11.88 1.57 -6.13
N ALA A 171 11.81 2.88 -6.43
CA ALA A 171 10.91 3.39 -7.46
C ALA A 171 11.20 2.75 -8.84
N VAL A 172 12.45 2.39 -9.11
CA VAL A 172 12.86 1.69 -10.33
C VAL A 172 12.15 0.34 -10.47
N TYR A 173 12.00 -0.40 -9.39
CA TYR A 173 11.32 -1.71 -9.40
C TYR A 173 9.82 -1.63 -9.08
N SER A 174 9.35 -0.46 -8.67
CA SER A 174 7.96 -0.31 -8.23
C SER A 174 6.98 -0.60 -9.38
N PRO A 175 6.09 -1.60 -9.25
CA PRO A 175 5.05 -1.85 -10.25
C PRO A 175 4.06 -0.68 -10.34
N ALA A 176 3.91 0.11 -9.27
CA ALA A 176 3.13 1.33 -9.29
C ALA A 176 3.78 2.39 -10.20
N ALA A 177 5.12 2.53 -10.16
CA ALA A 177 5.85 3.41 -11.06
C ALA A 177 5.68 3.01 -12.52
N THR A 178 5.75 1.72 -12.79
CA THR A 178 5.55 1.21 -14.14
C THR A 178 4.14 1.48 -14.65
N LEU A 179 3.11 1.23 -13.82
CA LEU A 179 1.71 1.38 -14.21
C LEU A 179 1.28 2.84 -14.34
N PHE A 180 1.67 3.71 -13.39
CA PHE A 180 1.13 5.08 -13.29
C PHE A 180 2.07 6.17 -13.78
N ALA A 181 3.32 5.86 -14.07
CA ALA A 181 4.27 6.80 -14.65
C ALA A 181 4.80 6.32 -15.99
N THR A 182 5.45 5.15 -16.06
CA THR A 182 6.12 4.70 -17.25
C THR A 182 5.15 4.43 -18.42
N ILE A 183 4.05 3.71 -18.16
CA ILE A 183 3.07 3.39 -19.23
C ILE A 183 2.36 4.66 -19.75
N PRO A 184 1.83 5.56 -18.91
CA PRO A 184 1.25 6.82 -19.37
C PRO A 184 2.23 7.69 -20.18
N TYR A 185 3.50 7.73 -19.77
CA TYR A 185 4.56 8.41 -20.52
C TYR A 185 4.73 7.85 -21.94
N MET A 186 4.74 6.52 -22.05
CA MET A 186 4.91 5.83 -23.34
C MET A 186 3.77 6.07 -24.34
N ILE A 187 2.53 6.18 -23.86
CA ILE A 187 1.35 6.40 -24.71
C ILE A 187 1.13 7.88 -25.03
N GLY A 188 2.12 8.76 -24.72
CA GLY A 188 2.03 10.19 -25.00
C GLY A 188 0.94 10.91 -24.23
N TRP A 189 0.57 10.40 -23.03
CA TRP A 189 -0.46 11.04 -22.18
C TRP A 189 -0.01 12.40 -21.65
N TYR A 190 1.29 12.70 -21.72
CA TYR A 190 1.86 13.95 -21.25
C TYR A 190 2.08 14.93 -22.39
N PRO A 191 1.34 16.07 -22.44
CA PRO A 191 1.34 16.99 -23.58
C PRO A 191 2.63 17.76 -23.83
N ASP A 192 3.58 17.77 -22.89
CA ASP A 192 4.84 18.52 -23.03
C ASP A 192 5.98 17.67 -23.64
N TYR A 193 5.70 16.47 -24.08
CA TYR A 193 6.67 15.62 -24.79
C TYR A 193 6.27 15.48 -26.26
N ASP A 194 6.99 16.20 -27.12
CA ASP A 194 6.72 16.27 -28.57
C ASP A 194 6.97 14.95 -29.31
N ASP A 195 7.75 14.02 -28.74
CA ASP A 195 8.07 12.76 -29.39
C ASP A 195 7.67 11.54 -28.53
N PRO A 196 6.72 10.71 -28.98
CA PRO A 196 6.48 9.40 -28.36
C PRO A 196 7.72 8.54 -28.54
N ILE A 197 8.28 8.04 -27.42
CA ILE A 197 9.45 7.15 -27.46
C ILE A 197 9.08 5.90 -28.24
N ALA A 198 9.82 5.61 -29.30
CA ALA A 198 9.60 4.40 -30.08
C ALA A 198 9.83 3.14 -29.24
N PHE A 199 9.04 2.08 -29.47
CA PHE A 199 9.18 0.81 -28.74
C PHE A 199 10.58 0.18 -28.85
N THR A 200 11.35 0.57 -29.86
CA THR A 200 12.74 0.13 -30.11
C THR A 200 13.75 0.73 -29.13
N ASP A 201 13.43 1.87 -28.50
CA ASP A 201 14.36 2.62 -27.66
C ASP A 201 14.32 2.21 -26.20
N PHE A 202 13.47 1.23 -25.86
CA PHE A 202 13.36 0.73 -24.48
C PHE A 202 14.48 -0.25 -24.14
N GLY A 203 15.30 0.15 -23.19
CA GLY A 203 16.33 -0.73 -22.64
C GLY A 203 15.74 -1.96 -21.91
N ILE A 204 16.61 -2.95 -21.67
CA ILE A 204 16.26 -4.20 -20.95
C ILE A 204 15.52 -3.95 -19.62
N LEU A 205 15.83 -2.85 -18.94
CA LEU A 205 15.23 -2.49 -17.65
C LEU A 205 13.72 -2.26 -17.77
N PHE A 206 13.24 -1.64 -18.86
CA PHE A 206 11.81 -1.45 -19.09
C PHE A 206 11.08 -2.79 -19.18
N TRP A 207 11.60 -3.73 -19.95
CA TRP A 207 11.00 -5.06 -20.11
C TRP A 207 10.97 -5.85 -18.81
N LEU A 208 12.02 -5.75 -17.99
CA LEU A 208 12.06 -6.37 -16.66
C LEU A 208 11.00 -5.77 -15.73
N ARG A 209 10.82 -4.46 -15.75
CA ARG A 209 9.78 -3.76 -14.96
C ARG A 209 8.37 -4.15 -15.39
N LEU A 210 8.15 -4.23 -16.70
CA LEU A 210 6.87 -4.66 -17.26
C LEU A 210 6.57 -6.12 -16.92
N LEU A 211 7.55 -6.99 -17.03
CA LEU A 211 7.41 -8.40 -16.62
C LEU A 211 7.07 -8.52 -15.15
N PHE A 212 7.75 -7.75 -14.29
CA PHE A 212 7.47 -7.74 -12.86
C PHE A 212 6.06 -7.22 -12.56
N LEU A 213 5.60 -6.16 -13.23
CA LEU A 213 4.22 -5.67 -13.11
C LEU A 213 3.22 -6.76 -13.49
N ILE A 214 3.40 -7.41 -14.64
CA ILE A 214 2.51 -8.49 -15.12
C ILE A 214 2.50 -9.65 -14.13
N ALA A 215 3.67 -10.07 -13.63
CA ALA A 215 3.77 -11.14 -12.63
C ALA A 215 3.04 -10.81 -11.33
N ILE A 216 3.15 -9.56 -10.86
CA ILE A 216 2.42 -9.09 -9.67
C ILE A 216 0.91 -9.08 -9.93
N LEU A 217 0.44 -8.52 -11.05
CA LEU A 217 -0.99 -8.48 -11.35
C LEU A 217 -1.57 -9.90 -11.55
N TYR A 218 -0.81 -10.80 -12.18
CA TYR A 218 -1.19 -12.22 -12.27
C TYR A 218 -1.32 -12.85 -10.88
N THR A 219 -0.35 -12.61 -10.01
CA THR A 219 -0.39 -13.12 -8.63
C THR A 219 -1.59 -12.55 -7.85
N VAL A 220 -1.90 -11.26 -8.02
CA VAL A 220 -3.04 -10.59 -7.39
C VAL A 220 -4.37 -11.19 -7.83
N ALA A 221 -4.48 -11.68 -9.07
CA ALA A 221 -5.68 -12.36 -9.53
C ALA A 221 -6.02 -13.59 -8.68
N TYR A 222 -5.03 -14.26 -8.10
CA TYR A 222 -5.22 -15.42 -7.21
C TYR A 222 -5.07 -15.10 -5.72
N VAL A 223 -4.15 -14.21 -5.35
CA VAL A 223 -3.88 -13.82 -3.97
C VAL A 223 -4.17 -12.32 -3.80
N PRO A 224 -5.31 -11.95 -3.19
CA PRO A 224 -5.68 -10.56 -3.04
C PRO A 224 -4.56 -9.75 -2.36
N ARG A 225 -4.26 -8.59 -2.95
CA ARG A 225 -3.27 -7.65 -2.42
C ARG A 225 -1.87 -8.24 -2.18
N ALA A 226 -1.43 -9.19 -3.02
CA ALA A 226 -0.15 -9.87 -2.91
C ALA A 226 1.05 -8.91 -2.81
N PHE A 227 1.09 -7.84 -3.61
CA PHE A 227 2.15 -6.85 -3.54
C PHE A 227 2.19 -6.13 -2.18
N CYS A 228 1.03 -5.68 -1.68
CA CYS A 228 0.92 -5.00 -0.38
C CYS A 228 1.32 -5.89 0.80
N ARG A 229 1.24 -7.21 0.62
CA ARG A 229 1.56 -8.21 1.65
C ARG A 229 3.05 -8.53 1.68
N TRP A 230 3.71 -8.63 0.51
CA TRP A 230 5.01 -9.27 0.38
C TRP A 230 6.13 -8.37 -0.10
N PHE A 231 5.82 -7.33 -0.88
CA PHE A 231 6.84 -6.55 -1.58
C PHE A 231 6.87 -5.06 -1.21
N CYS A 232 5.80 -4.52 -0.62
CA CYS A 232 5.69 -3.09 -0.39
C CYS A 232 6.45 -2.63 0.87
N PRO A 233 7.58 -1.89 0.74
CA PRO A 233 8.34 -1.40 1.88
C PRO A 233 7.59 -0.32 2.67
N LEU A 234 6.85 0.57 1.99
CA LEU A 234 5.98 1.55 2.66
C LEU A 234 4.93 0.85 3.53
N GLY A 235 4.32 -0.23 2.99
CA GLY A 235 3.38 -1.04 3.74
C GLY A 235 3.98 -1.69 4.99
N LEU A 236 5.25 -2.06 4.95
CA LEU A 236 5.98 -2.59 6.11
C LEU A 236 6.14 -1.51 7.19
N ILE A 237 6.64 -0.33 6.83
CA ILE A 237 6.83 0.80 7.76
C ILE A 237 5.49 1.18 8.40
N MET A 238 4.46 1.41 7.59
CA MET A 238 3.13 1.76 8.09
C MET A 238 2.51 0.64 8.94
N GLY A 239 2.83 -0.63 8.64
CA GLY A 239 2.35 -1.77 9.41
C GLY A 239 2.91 -1.80 10.81
N GLU A 240 4.21 -1.63 10.96
CA GLU A 240 4.87 -1.66 12.25
C GLU A 240 4.45 -0.48 13.13
N CYS A 241 4.42 0.73 12.59
CA CYS A 241 3.93 1.91 13.31
C CYS A 241 2.41 1.83 13.58
N GLY A 242 1.64 1.26 12.67
CA GLY A 242 0.18 1.17 12.75
C GLY A 242 -0.37 0.27 13.85
N LYS A 243 0.45 -0.58 14.44
CA LYS A 243 0.09 -1.35 15.65
C LYS A 243 -0.38 -0.44 16.79
N TYR A 244 0.14 0.79 16.83
CA TYR A 244 -0.12 1.79 17.87
C TYR A 244 -1.05 2.91 17.39
N SER A 245 -1.72 2.76 16.24
CA SER A 245 -2.59 3.79 15.70
C SER A 245 -3.79 4.08 16.60
N LEU A 246 -4.34 5.29 16.51
CA LEU A 246 -5.55 5.68 17.24
C LEU A 246 -6.78 4.91 16.77
N ILE A 247 -6.91 4.75 15.45
CA ILE A 247 -8.01 3.99 14.84
C ILE A 247 -7.61 2.52 14.76
N GLY A 248 -8.47 1.66 15.24
CA GLY A 248 -8.26 0.22 15.23
C GLY A 248 -9.56 -0.54 15.03
N LEU A 249 -9.46 -1.86 15.08
CA LEU A 249 -10.58 -2.79 15.00
C LEU A 249 -10.70 -3.52 16.32
N SER A 250 -11.90 -3.62 16.86
CA SER A 250 -12.21 -4.41 18.05
C SER A 250 -13.26 -5.49 17.75
N ARG A 251 -13.32 -6.48 18.62
CA ARG A 251 -14.26 -7.60 18.51
C ARG A 251 -15.02 -7.77 19.83
N ASN A 252 -16.33 -7.68 19.77
CA ASN A 252 -17.17 -7.94 20.92
C ASN A 252 -17.27 -9.44 21.20
N PRO A 253 -16.72 -9.96 22.30
CA PRO A 253 -16.70 -11.40 22.59
C PRO A 253 -18.09 -11.96 22.87
N ALA A 254 -19.02 -11.14 23.39
CA ALA A 254 -20.39 -11.58 23.69
C ALA A 254 -21.22 -11.85 22.42
N ARG A 255 -20.91 -11.16 21.31
CA ARG A 255 -21.60 -11.35 20.03
C ARG A 255 -20.88 -12.34 19.10
N CYS A 256 -19.57 -12.58 19.32
CA CYS A 256 -18.73 -13.38 18.43
C CYS A 256 -18.88 -14.87 18.70
N ASP A 257 -19.41 -15.61 17.73
CA ASP A 257 -19.51 -17.08 17.73
C ASP A 257 -18.28 -17.78 17.11
N LYS A 258 -17.21 -17.03 16.77
CA LYS A 258 -15.98 -17.54 16.16
C LYS A 258 -16.18 -18.27 14.83
N CYS A 259 -17.19 -17.93 14.04
CA CYS A 259 -17.51 -18.59 12.75
C CYS A 259 -16.41 -18.48 11.67
N GLY A 260 -15.46 -17.55 11.83
CA GLY A 260 -14.33 -17.37 10.90
C GLY A 260 -14.66 -16.63 9.60
N ASP A 261 -15.88 -16.15 9.40
CA ASP A 261 -16.25 -15.45 8.15
C ASP A 261 -15.49 -14.14 7.95
N CYS A 262 -15.15 -13.43 9.03
CA CYS A 262 -14.31 -12.25 8.99
C CYS A 262 -12.90 -12.54 8.45
N GLU A 263 -12.33 -13.70 8.75
CA GLU A 263 -11.02 -14.11 8.23
C GLU A 263 -11.10 -14.54 6.78
N LYS A 264 -12.18 -15.25 6.39
CA LYS A 264 -12.40 -15.70 5.00
C LYS A 264 -12.51 -14.54 4.01
N VAL A 265 -12.95 -13.37 4.43
CA VAL A 265 -13.10 -12.20 3.54
C VAL A 265 -11.91 -11.26 3.57
N CYS A 266 -10.98 -11.44 4.52
CA CYS A 266 -9.85 -10.54 4.70
C CYS A 266 -8.88 -10.59 3.51
N PRO A 267 -8.70 -9.48 2.74
CA PRO A 267 -7.81 -9.47 1.59
C PRO A 267 -6.34 -9.57 2.00
N MET A 268 -6.01 -9.19 3.23
CA MET A 268 -4.64 -9.24 3.77
C MET A 268 -4.34 -10.52 4.53
N GLY A 269 -5.34 -11.40 4.73
CA GLY A 269 -5.17 -12.67 5.42
C GLY A 269 -4.91 -12.55 6.92
N VAL A 270 -5.38 -11.46 7.54
CA VAL A 270 -5.30 -11.26 8.99
C VAL A 270 -6.14 -12.29 9.71
N ARG A 271 -5.56 -12.97 10.71
CA ARG A 271 -6.25 -13.89 11.59
C ARG A 271 -6.86 -13.12 12.77
N ILE A 272 -8.06 -12.64 12.57
CA ILE A 272 -8.77 -11.76 13.51
C ILE A 272 -9.07 -12.49 14.83
N LEU A 273 -9.28 -13.79 14.79
CA LEU A 273 -9.64 -14.60 15.96
C LEU A 273 -8.44 -14.89 16.88
N ASP A 274 -7.20 -14.80 16.37
CA ASP A 274 -5.98 -15.00 17.16
C ASP A 274 -5.61 -13.77 18.01
N TYR A 275 -6.23 -12.61 17.74
CA TYR A 275 -5.96 -11.36 18.47
C TYR A 275 -6.90 -11.17 19.66
N PRO A 276 -6.46 -10.42 20.70
CA PRO A 276 -7.33 -9.99 21.79
C PRO A 276 -8.58 -9.28 21.26
N HIS A 277 -9.68 -9.41 22.01
CA HIS A 277 -10.97 -8.87 21.56
C HIS A 277 -11.03 -7.34 21.68
N GLU A 278 -10.26 -6.74 22.58
CA GLU A 278 -10.22 -5.29 22.80
C GLU A 278 -9.65 -4.57 21.59
N ARG A 279 -8.64 -5.18 20.93
CA ARG A 279 -8.00 -4.58 19.77
C ARG A 279 -7.29 -5.62 18.90
N ILE A 280 -7.53 -5.52 17.62
CA ILE A 280 -6.84 -6.29 16.59
C ILE A 280 -5.70 -5.41 16.05
N SER A 281 -4.47 -5.67 16.53
CA SER A 281 -3.26 -4.87 16.22
C SER A 281 -2.34 -5.58 15.22
N ASP A 282 -2.92 -6.14 14.15
CA ASP A 282 -2.14 -6.82 13.11
C ASP A 282 -1.48 -5.78 12.18
N PRO A 283 -0.14 -5.86 11.94
CA PRO A 283 0.57 -4.94 11.05
C PRO A 283 0.09 -4.98 9.59
N TYR A 284 -0.64 -6.01 9.21
CA TYR A 284 -1.21 -6.13 7.86
C TYR A 284 -2.64 -5.63 7.74
N CYS A 285 -3.28 -5.25 8.85
CA CYS A 285 -4.64 -4.73 8.82
C CYS A 285 -4.68 -3.35 8.12
N ILE A 286 -5.31 -3.29 6.94
CA ILE A 286 -5.50 -2.07 6.14
C ILE A 286 -6.83 -1.36 6.42
N LEU A 287 -7.54 -1.74 7.46
CA LEU A 287 -8.84 -1.17 7.86
C LEU A 287 -9.85 -1.08 6.68
N CYS A 288 -9.85 -2.07 5.79
CA CYS A 288 -10.71 -2.09 4.60
C CYS A 288 -12.21 -2.34 4.90
N MET A 289 -12.55 -2.68 6.13
CA MET A 289 -13.90 -2.94 6.64
C MET A 289 -14.62 -4.16 6.04
N ASP A 290 -13.97 -4.96 5.21
CA ASP A 290 -14.60 -6.15 4.62
C ASP A 290 -15.03 -7.16 5.70
N CYS A 291 -14.25 -7.30 6.78
CA CYS A 291 -14.55 -8.19 7.91
C CYS A 291 -15.73 -7.69 8.75
N VAL A 292 -15.84 -6.37 8.95
CA VAL A 292 -16.96 -5.74 9.65
C VAL A 292 -18.25 -5.96 8.87
N ALA A 293 -18.22 -5.73 7.56
CA ALA A 293 -19.37 -5.94 6.68
C ALA A 293 -19.80 -7.40 6.56
N ALA A 294 -18.87 -8.33 6.70
CA ALA A 294 -19.12 -9.75 6.57
C ALA A 294 -19.59 -10.42 7.87
N CYS A 295 -19.53 -9.72 9.00
CA CYS A 295 -19.89 -10.29 10.28
C CYS A 295 -21.42 -10.43 10.43
N PRO A 296 -21.98 -11.67 10.49
CA PRO A 296 -23.44 -11.84 10.61
C PRO A 296 -23.98 -11.52 12.01
N LYS A 297 -23.09 -11.32 12.99
CA LYS A 297 -23.42 -11.03 14.38
C LYS A 297 -23.08 -9.60 14.80
N ASP A 298 -22.61 -8.76 13.87
CA ASP A 298 -22.18 -7.40 14.16
C ASP A 298 -21.18 -7.30 15.34
N ALA A 299 -20.29 -8.29 15.40
CA ALA A 299 -19.34 -8.42 16.50
C ALA A 299 -18.04 -7.63 16.29
N LEU A 300 -17.82 -7.04 15.11
CA LEU A 300 -16.63 -6.26 14.75
C LEU A 300 -16.99 -4.79 14.58
N GLU A 301 -16.25 -3.92 15.23
CA GLU A 301 -16.45 -2.47 15.17
C GLU A 301 -15.12 -1.71 15.13
N ILE A 302 -15.17 -0.47 14.62
CA ILE A 302 -14.03 0.44 14.68
C ILE A 302 -13.91 0.98 16.10
N THR A 303 -12.69 1.02 16.60
CA THR A 303 -12.39 1.59 17.91
C THR A 303 -11.40 2.74 17.81
N PHE A 304 -11.57 3.76 18.64
CA PHE A 304 -10.72 4.94 18.75
C PHE A 304 -9.94 4.92 20.07
N ASN A 305 -9.28 3.81 20.38
CA ASN A 305 -8.56 3.63 21.61
C ASN A 305 -7.07 3.39 21.36
N ILE A 306 -6.21 4.08 22.11
CA ILE A 306 -4.78 3.76 22.16
C ILE A 306 -4.62 2.34 22.72
N PRO A 307 -3.84 1.46 22.10
CA PRO A 307 -3.62 0.12 22.63
C PRO A 307 -2.99 0.19 24.00
N LYS A 308 -3.71 -0.26 25.02
CA LYS A 308 -3.11 -0.51 26.33
C LYS A 308 -2.07 -1.62 26.14
N LYS A 309 -0.85 -1.40 26.63
CA LYS A 309 0.20 -2.41 26.65
C LYS A 309 -0.40 -3.65 27.33
N SER A 310 -0.65 -4.73 26.57
CA SER A 310 -1.10 -5.96 27.21
C SER A 310 0.01 -6.38 28.13
N SER A 311 -0.27 -6.47 29.42
CA SER A 311 0.59 -7.18 30.35
C SER A 311 0.73 -8.59 29.78
N GLU A 312 1.92 -8.94 29.33
CA GLU A 312 2.28 -10.32 28.98
C GLU A 312 1.87 -11.19 30.18
N LYS A 313 0.75 -11.88 30.01
CA LYS A 313 0.51 -13.04 30.88
C LYS A 313 1.41 -14.15 30.35
N LYS A 314 2.43 -14.44 31.17
CA LYS A 314 3.26 -15.65 31.09
C LYS A 314 2.43 -16.92 30.90
#